data_5d94719018512d93223102610f202f99
#
_entry.id   5d94719018512d93223102610f202f99
#
_cell.length_a   1.000
_cell.length_b   1.000
_cell.length_c   1.000
_cell.angle_alpha   90.00
_cell.angle_beta   90.00
_cell.angle_gamma   90.00
#
_symmetry.space_group_name_H-M   'P 1'
#
loop_
_entity.id
_entity.type
_entity.pdbx_description
1 polymer ?
#
loop_
_entity_poly.entity_id
_entity_poly.type
_entity_poly.pdbx_seq_one_letter_code
_entity_poly.pdbx_strand_id
1 'polypeptide(L)'
;MEDFMKNALKEKLNQGKSVFGTFIMTSGLDTAEILSYTGVDCIMIDGEHGSMSLETAGRMVSLIKNTKTTPLLRVPSNEISLVKRGLDTGTAGLMIPMINTKEDAERAVQYCKYPPMGVRGMGAGRAVLFGAPADEIKDYYAKANDEVLIIVQIEHYLAVENIDEILSVPGIDIAFVGPMDMSTSMGLTGQLNHPDVQNNCRKVIESCRKNNVVP
;
A
#
# COMPACT_ATOMS: atom_id res chain seq x y z
N MET A 1 16.40 5.66 -20.13
CA MET A 1 16.04 5.58 -18.69
C MET A 1 15.22 4.30 -18.51
N GLU A 2 15.55 3.47 -17.52
CA GLU A 2 14.61 2.41 -17.12
C GLU A 2 13.26 3.05 -16.84
N ASP A 3 12.17 2.36 -17.20
CA ASP A 3 10.81 2.87 -17.05
C ASP A 3 10.55 3.23 -15.56
N PHE A 4 10.65 4.51 -15.23
CA PHE A 4 10.52 5.02 -13.85
C PHE A 4 9.16 4.69 -13.19
N MET A 5 8.21 4.21 -13.99
CA MET A 5 6.89 3.81 -13.56
C MET A 5 6.80 2.34 -13.20
N LYS A 6 7.71 1.51 -13.69
CA LYS A 6 7.65 0.06 -13.49
C LYS A 6 7.75 -0.30 -12.02
N ASN A 7 6.75 -1.02 -11.52
CA ASN A 7 6.71 -1.46 -10.14
C ASN A 7 7.36 -2.84 -9.99
N ALA A 8 8.64 -2.86 -9.64
CA ALA A 8 9.41 -4.09 -9.49
C ALA A 8 8.84 -5.04 -8.41
N LEU A 9 8.23 -4.48 -7.36
CA LEU A 9 7.58 -5.28 -6.32
C LEU A 9 6.34 -5.99 -6.87
N LYS A 10 5.49 -5.26 -7.61
CA LYS A 10 4.29 -5.82 -8.26
C LYS A 10 4.65 -6.91 -9.26
N GLU A 11 5.69 -6.69 -10.06
CA GLU A 11 6.21 -7.71 -10.98
C GLU A 11 6.65 -8.98 -10.25
N LYS A 12 7.38 -8.82 -9.13
CA LYS A 12 7.85 -9.96 -8.31
C LYS A 12 6.68 -10.74 -7.72
N LEU A 13 5.65 -10.05 -7.22
CA LEU A 13 4.42 -10.66 -6.70
C LEU A 13 3.63 -11.40 -7.79
N ASN A 14 3.51 -10.81 -8.98
CA ASN A 14 2.84 -11.44 -10.14
C ASN A 14 3.55 -12.71 -10.63
N GLN A 15 4.85 -12.85 -10.33
CA GLN A 15 5.61 -14.08 -10.57
C GLN A 15 5.41 -15.14 -9.47
N GLY A 16 4.54 -14.88 -8.50
CA GLY A 16 4.29 -15.78 -7.35
C GLY A 16 5.45 -15.85 -6.35
N LYS A 17 6.36 -14.88 -6.37
CA LYS A 17 7.50 -14.84 -5.44
C LYS A 17 7.11 -14.17 -4.13
N SER A 18 7.64 -14.69 -3.02
CA SER A 18 7.56 -14.02 -1.73
C SER A 18 8.42 -12.77 -1.72
N VAL A 19 7.96 -11.75 -0.99
CA VAL A 19 8.68 -10.50 -0.78
C VAL A 19 8.89 -10.28 0.71
N PHE A 20 10.00 -9.61 1.04
CA PHE A 20 10.35 -9.26 2.41
C PHE A 20 10.46 -7.75 2.54
N GLY A 21 9.72 -7.17 3.48
CA GLY A 21 9.70 -5.73 3.74
C GLY A 21 9.82 -5.38 5.21
N THR A 22 10.04 -4.10 5.47
CA THR A 22 10.06 -3.55 6.83
C THR A 22 9.27 -2.25 6.91
N PHE A 23 8.78 -1.93 8.11
CA PHE A 23 8.18 -0.63 8.40
C PHE A 23 9.25 0.36 8.88
N ILE A 24 9.06 1.64 8.51
CA ILE A 24 9.79 2.77 9.08
C ILE A 24 8.81 3.75 9.70
N MET A 25 8.92 3.94 11.03
CA MET A 25 8.04 4.80 11.83
C MET A 25 8.76 6.09 12.30
N THR A 26 10.08 6.17 12.07
CA THR A 26 10.91 7.32 12.44
C THR A 26 11.10 8.25 11.25
N SER A 27 11.28 9.54 11.52
CA SER A 27 11.48 10.57 10.48
C SER A 27 12.94 10.70 9.98
N GLY A 28 13.85 9.79 10.39
CA GLY A 28 15.26 9.81 10.00
C GLY A 28 15.46 9.43 8.54
N LEU A 29 15.93 10.36 7.71
CA LEU A 29 16.23 10.08 6.30
C LEU A 29 17.37 9.08 6.16
N ASP A 30 18.42 9.19 7.00
CA ASP A 30 19.54 8.25 7.01
C ASP A 30 19.06 6.82 7.31
N THR A 31 18.07 6.66 8.19
CA THR A 31 17.47 5.35 8.48
C THR A 31 16.82 4.75 7.23
N ALA A 32 16.08 5.55 6.47
CA ALA A 32 15.45 5.11 5.23
C ALA A 32 16.50 4.72 4.18
N GLU A 33 17.57 5.50 4.08
CA GLU A 33 18.68 5.23 3.17
C GLU A 33 19.39 3.93 3.54
N ILE A 34 19.82 3.77 4.81
CA ILE A 34 20.50 2.55 5.29
C ILE A 34 19.62 1.32 5.03
N LEU A 35 18.34 1.35 5.38
CA LEU A 35 17.43 0.23 5.18
C LEU A 35 17.30 -0.14 3.70
N SER A 36 17.32 0.84 2.79
CA SER A 36 17.20 0.58 1.36
C SER A 36 18.37 -0.20 0.74
N TYR A 37 19.51 -0.26 1.43
CA TYR A 37 20.68 -1.06 1.03
C TYR A 37 20.79 -2.42 1.72
N THR A 38 19.86 -2.76 2.64
CA THR A 38 19.90 -4.05 3.37
C THR A 38 19.43 -5.25 2.56
N GLY A 39 18.86 -5.03 1.37
CA GLY A 39 18.36 -6.09 0.49
C GLY A 39 16.89 -6.44 0.72
N VAL A 40 16.14 -5.63 1.50
CA VAL A 40 14.68 -5.76 1.60
C VAL A 40 14.02 -5.39 0.26
N ASP A 41 12.93 -6.07 -0.06
CA ASP A 41 12.19 -5.80 -1.31
C ASP A 41 11.42 -4.50 -1.26
N CYS A 42 10.88 -4.15 -0.08
CA CYS A 42 10.13 -2.92 0.12
C CYS A 42 10.32 -2.32 1.52
N ILE A 43 10.08 -1.03 1.61
CA ILE A 43 9.99 -0.29 2.88
C ILE A 43 8.62 0.37 2.93
N MET A 44 7.83 0.04 3.97
CA MET A 44 6.57 0.67 4.29
C MET A 44 6.82 1.89 5.16
N ILE A 45 6.68 3.08 4.58
CA ILE A 45 6.74 4.34 5.30
C ILE A 45 5.42 4.52 6.04
N ASP A 46 5.47 4.64 7.37
CA ASP A 46 4.27 4.66 8.20
C ASP A 46 3.76 6.08 8.45
N GLY A 47 2.74 6.48 7.70
CA GLY A 47 2.06 7.75 7.88
C GLY A 47 0.88 7.69 8.86
N GLU A 48 0.52 6.51 9.39
CA GLU A 48 -0.59 6.33 10.34
C GLU A 48 -0.11 6.43 11.79
N HIS A 49 0.83 5.60 12.19
CA HIS A 49 1.34 5.56 13.58
C HIS A 49 2.71 6.23 13.75
N GLY A 50 3.34 6.63 12.67
CA GLY A 50 4.60 7.37 12.68
C GLY A 50 4.38 8.87 12.92
N SER A 51 5.36 9.55 13.54
CA SER A 51 5.36 11.01 13.70
C SER A 51 5.77 11.76 12.41
N MET A 52 5.53 11.16 11.27
CA MET A 52 6.10 11.56 9.98
C MET A 52 5.17 12.52 9.23
N SER A 53 5.69 13.66 8.78
CA SER A 53 4.96 14.50 7.85
C SER A 53 4.95 13.90 6.44
N LEU A 54 3.95 14.26 5.64
CA LEU A 54 3.91 13.86 4.22
C LEU A 54 5.13 14.39 3.44
N GLU A 55 5.67 15.53 3.81
CA GLU A 55 6.90 16.07 3.23
C GLU A 55 8.09 15.14 3.50
N THR A 56 8.25 14.70 4.74
CA THR A 56 9.31 13.73 5.11
C THR A 56 9.11 12.41 4.37
N ALA A 57 7.88 11.88 4.32
CA ALA A 57 7.56 10.68 3.58
C ALA A 57 7.95 10.81 2.09
N GLY A 58 7.64 11.94 1.45
CA GLY A 58 8.04 12.21 0.07
C GLY A 58 9.55 12.28 -0.15
N ARG A 59 10.31 12.77 0.82
CA ARG A 59 11.79 12.76 0.79
C ARG A 59 12.33 11.32 0.90
N MET A 60 11.77 10.50 1.81
CA MET A 60 12.11 9.07 1.94
C MET A 60 11.81 8.30 0.67
N VAL A 61 10.62 8.50 0.07
CA VAL A 61 10.26 7.89 -1.21
C VAL A 61 11.32 8.21 -2.27
N SER A 62 11.77 9.47 -2.34
CA SER A 62 12.81 9.89 -3.29
C SER A 62 14.14 9.20 -3.07
N LEU A 63 14.57 9.02 -1.81
CA LEU A 63 15.81 8.31 -1.48
C LEU A 63 15.71 6.83 -1.85
N ILE A 64 14.65 6.16 -1.40
CA ILE A 64 14.46 4.72 -1.59
C ILE A 64 14.34 4.38 -3.08
N LYS A 65 13.64 5.19 -3.88
CA LYS A 65 13.48 4.99 -5.34
C LYS A 65 14.79 4.93 -6.13
N ASN A 66 15.87 5.50 -5.60
CA ASN A 66 17.19 5.44 -6.24
C ASN A 66 17.94 4.13 -5.94
N THR A 67 17.31 3.18 -5.27
CA THR A 67 17.84 1.86 -4.93
C THR A 67 17.01 0.76 -5.60
N LYS A 68 17.28 -0.51 -5.25
CA LYS A 68 16.47 -1.65 -5.68
C LYS A 68 15.24 -1.91 -4.81
N THR A 69 15.10 -1.18 -3.70
CA THR A 69 14.00 -1.31 -2.74
C THR A 69 12.80 -0.49 -3.19
N THR A 70 11.61 -1.04 -3.07
CA THR A 70 10.36 -0.38 -3.45
C THR A 70 9.79 0.42 -2.27
N PRO A 71 9.60 1.75 -2.38
CA PRO A 71 8.93 2.53 -1.34
C PRO A 71 7.43 2.35 -1.41
N LEU A 72 6.84 2.02 -0.27
CA LEU A 72 5.39 2.00 -0.02
C LEU A 72 5.06 3.01 1.08
N LEU A 73 3.82 3.48 1.11
CA LEU A 73 3.36 4.42 2.13
C LEU A 73 2.04 3.93 2.73
N ARG A 74 1.96 3.86 4.07
CA ARG A 74 0.69 3.69 4.77
C ARG A 74 0.09 5.07 5.05
N VAL A 75 -1.13 5.31 4.56
CA VAL A 75 -1.88 6.55 4.82
C VAL A 75 -2.64 6.46 6.15
N PRO A 76 -2.95 7.61 6.79
CA PRO A 76 -3.64 7.61 8.09
C PRO A 76 -5.07 7.09 8.04
N SER A 77 -5.77 7.23 6.91
CA SER A 77 -7.14 6.77 6.73
C SER A 77 -7.53 6.66 5.26
N ASN A 78 -8.68 6.00 5.01
CA ASN A 78 -9.27 5.84 3.68
C ASN A 78 -10.03 7.12 3.24
N GLU A 79 -9.31 8.23 3.14
CA GLU A 79 -9.84 9.52 2.69
C GLU A 79 -9.19 9.95 1.39
N ILE A 80 -10.00 10.44 0.44
CA ILE A 80 -9.53 10.83 -0.90
C ILE A 80 -8.37 11.84 -0.85
N SER A 81 -8.41 12.78 0.08
CA SER A 81 -7.37 13.80 0.24
C SER A 81 -6.03 13.21 0.68
N LEU A 82 -6.06 12.22 1.56
CA LEU A 82 -4.87 11.54 2.10
C LEU A 82 -4.31 10.55 1.09
N VAL A 83 -5.17 9.75 0.47
CA VAL A 83 -4.79 8.79 -0.58
C VAL A 83 -4.14 9.51 -1.76
N LYS A 84 -4.78 10.57 -2.28
CA LYS A 84 -4.24 11.36 -3.40
C LYS A 84 -2.87 11.94 -3.07
N ARG A 85 -2.76 12.63 -1.93
CA ARG A 85 -1.49 13.26 -1.49
C ARG A 85 -0.40 12.22 -1.22
N GLY A 86 -0.78 11.05 -0.69
CA GLY A 86 0.13 9.91 -0.53
C GLY A 86 0.72 9.47 -1.85
N LEU A 87 -0.11 9.25 -2.87
CA LEU A 87 0.35 8.86 -4.21
C LEU A 87 1.18 9.96 -4.90
N ASP A 88 0.88 11.23 -4.64
CA ASP A 88 1.62 12.37 -5.21
C ASP A 88 3.06 12.48 -4.68
N THR A 89 3.40 11.77 -3.58
CA THR A 89 4.81 11.59 -3.15
C THR A 89 5.62 10.78 -4.14
N GLY A 90 4.99 10.08 -5.06
CA GLY A 90 5.62 9.17 -6.02
C GLY A 90 5.92 7.78 -5.45
N THR A 91 5.28 7.40 -4.33
CA THR A 91 5.35 6.02 -3.81
C THR A 91 4.86 5.01 -4.83
N ALA A 92 5.35 3.79 -4.77
CA ALA A 92 4.96 2.72 -5.69
C ALA A 92 3.60 2.08 -5.32
N GLY A 93 3.12 2.31 -4.10
CA GLY A 93 1.82 1.82 -3.64
C GLY A 93 1.43 2.38 -2.30
N LEU A 94 0.15 2.21 -1.96
CA LEU A 94 -0.39 2.63 -0.67
C LEU A 94 -0.95 1.43 0.11
N MET A 95 -0.71 1.45 1.41
CA MET A 95 -1.46 0.67 2.39
C MET A 95 -2.55 1.56 2.99
N ILE A 96 -3.78 1.07 2.94
CA ILE A 96 -4.97 1.80 3.39
C ILE A 96 -5.54 1.03 4.57
N PRO A 97 -5.54 1.63 5.79
CA PRO A 97 -5.97 0.97 7.00
C PRO A 97 -7.51 0.86 7.10
N MET A 98 -7.97 0.04 8.04
CA MET A 98 -9.38 -0.06 8.47
C MET A 98 -10.36 -0.36 7.33
N ILE A 99 -10.01 -1.23 6.40
CA ILE A 99 -10.92 -1.69 5.36
C ILE A 99 -11.80 -2.79 5.92
N ASN A 100 -13.04 -2.45 6.26
CA ASN A 100 -13.97 -3.32 6.98
C ASN A 100 -15.16 -3.80 6.14
N THR A 101 -15.46 -3.11 5.04
CA THR A 101 -16.58 -3.43 4.15
C THR A 101 -16.14 -3.41 2.69
N LYS A 102 -16.99 -3.94 1.82
CA LYS A 102 -16.81 -3.86 0.37
C LYS A 102 -16.74 -2.41 -0.11
N GLU A 103 -17.59 -1.54 0.44
CA GLU A 103 -17.65 -0.12 0.08
C GLU A 103 -16.36 0.61 0.50
N ASP A 104 -15.72 0.21 1.62
CA ASP A 104 -14.41 0.72 2.00
C ASP A 104 -13.37 0.34 0.94
N ALA A 105 -13.38 -0.91 0.52
CA ALA A 105 -12.47 -1.43 -0.50
C ALA A 105 -12.68 -0.76 -1.87
N GLU A 106 -13.94 -0.57 -2.29
CA GLU A 106 -14.27 0.15 -3.52
C GLU A 106 -13.75 1.59 -3.49
N ARG A 107 -13.96 2.31 -2.38
CA ARG A 107 -13.40 3.67 -2.20
C ARG A 107 -11.88 3.67 -2.26
N ALA A 108 -11.22 2.73 -1.58
CA ALA A 108 -9.76 2.63 -1.58
C ALA A 108 -9.20 2.48 -3.01
N VAL A 109 -9.80 1.60 -3.81
CA VAL A 109 -9.41 1.40 -5.22
C VAL A 109 -9.71 2.65 -6.06
N GLN A 110 -10.91 3.24 -5.93
CA GLN A 110 -11.30 4.43 -6.69
C GLN A 110 -10.39 5.62 -6.41
N TYR A 111 -9.98 5.82 -5.16
CA TYR A 111 -9.10 6.93 -4.77
C TYR A 111 -7.66 6.77 -5.29
N CYS A 112 -7.23 5.52 -5.51
CA CYS A 112 -5.90 5.21 -6.03
C CYS A 112 -5.80 5.28 -7.56
N LYS A 113 -6.90 5.16 -8.29
CA LYS A 113 -6.92 5.04 -9.75
C LYS A 113 -7.35 6.35 -10.43
N TYR A 114 -6.71 6.65 -11.56
CA TYR A 114 -7.15 7.72 -12.46
C TYR A 114 -8.41 7.31 -13.24
N PRO A 115 -9.23 8.29 -13.69
CA PRO A 115 -10.33 8.00 -14.60
C PRO A 115 -9.89 7.21 -15.85
N PRO A 116 -10.72 6.31 -16.38
CA PRO A 116 -12.12 6.01 -15.98
C PRO A 116 -12.24 5.01 -14.83
N MET A 117 -11.13 4.43 -14.32
CA MET A 117 -11.12 3.38 -13.30
C MET A 117 -11.32 3.90 -11.88
N GLY A 118 -11.13 5.20 -11.67
CA GLY A 118 -11.25 5.83 -10.36
C GLY A 118 -11.42 7.34 -10.46
N VAL A 119 -11.15 8.03 -9.35
CA VAL A 119 -11.37 9.48 -9.18
C VAL A 119 -10.11 10.23 -8.75
N ARG A 120 -8.93 9.59 -8.85
CA ARG A 120 -7.66 10.25 -8.52
C ARG A 120 -7.47 11.50 -9.38
N GLY A 121 -7.23 12.66 -8.73
CA GLY A 121 -6.96 13.91 -9.42
C GLY A 121 -5.55 13.95 -10.00
N MET A 122 -5.41 14.63 -11.12
CA MET A 122 -4.11 14.87 -11.77
C MET A 122 -3.38 16.04 -11.10
N GLY A 123 -2.07 15.89 -10.90
CA GLY A 123 -1.23 16.93 -10.34
C GLY A 123 0.21 16.82 -10.86
N ALA A 124 0.89 17.95 -11.03
CA ALA A 124 2.28 18.01 -11.49
C ALA A 124 3.29 17.80 -10.33
N GLY A 125 3.01 16.83 -9.46
CA GLY A 125 3.87 16.49 -8.33
C GLY A 125 5.00 15.53 -8.67
N ARG A 126 5.63 14.97 -7.64
CA ARG A 126 6.73 14.00 -7.77
C ARG A 126 6.34 12.75 -8.56
N ALA A 127 5.09 12.29 -8.44
CA ALA A 127 4.59 11.12 -9.15
C ALA A 127 4.78 11.24 -10.67
N VAL A 128 4.71 12.44 -11.22
CA VAL A 128 4.95 12.78 -12.64
C VAL A 128 6.24 13.56 -12.83
N LEU A 129 7.25 13.35 -11.99
CA LEU A 129 8.55 14.02 -12.07
C LEU A 129 8.46 15.54 -12.23
N PHE A 130 7.49 16.17 -11.52
CA PHE A 130 7.25 17.64 -11.55
C PHE A 130 6.95 18.21 -12.93
N GLY A 131 6.35 17.41 -13.81
CA GLY A 131 6.04 17.84 -15.18
C GLY A 131 7.22 17.68 -16.16
N ALA A 132 8.19 16.84 -15.82
CA ALA A 132 9.27 16.46 -16.73
C ALA A 132 8.73 15.89 -18.06
N PRO A 133 9.52 15.74 -19.13
CA PRO A 133 9.14 15.99 -20.52
C PRO A 133 7.72 15.53 -20.88
N ALA A 134 6.97 16.40 -21.55
CA ALA A 134 5.54 16.21 -21.83
C ALA A 134 5.19 14.85 -22.48
N ASP A 135 6.09 14.26 -23.22
CA ASP A 135 5.92 12.97 -23.88
C ASP A 135 5.89 11.81 -22.86
N GLU A 136 6.71 11.87 -21.81
CA GLU A 136 6.74 10.86 -20.74
C GLU A 136 5.52 10.93 -19.84
N ILE A 137 4.95 12.13 -19.61
CA ILE A 137 3.77 12.34 -18.80
C ILE A 137 2.51 11.73 -19.44
N LYS A 138 2.41 11.79 -20.77
CA LYS A 138 1.28 11.22 -21.50
C LYS A 138 1.19 9.71 -21.26
N ASP A 139 2.31 9.03 -21.27
CA ASP A 139 2.39 7.60 -20.98
C ASP A 139 2.16 7.27 -19.50
N TYR A 140 2.52 8.17 -18.59
CA TYR A 140 2.31 7.97 -17.15
C TYR A 140 0.85 7.69 -16.81
N TYR A 141 -0.08 8.54 -17.24
CA TYR A 141 -1.50 8.38 -16.89
C TYR A 141 -2.12 7.10 -17.47
N ALA A 142 -1.63 6.64 -18.62
CA ALA A 142 -2.07 5.40 -19.22
C ALA A 142 -1.62 4.17 -18.42
N LYS A 143 -0.41 4.20 -17.84
CA LYS A 143 0.21 3.06 -17.15
C LYS A 143 0.03 3.09 -15.62
N ALA A 144 -0.12 4.27 -15.02
CA ALA A 144 -0.13 4.42 -13.57
C ALA A 144 -1.20 3.58 -12.87
N ASN A 145 -2.35 3.37 -13.51
CA ASN A 145 -3.42 2.53 -12.97
C ASN A 145 -3.02 1.06 -12.85
N ASP A 146 -2.15 0.58 -13.72
CA ASP A 146 -1.68 -0.82 -13.71
C ASP A 146 -0.50 -1.02 -12.78
N GLU A 147 0.32 0.01 -12.59
CA GLU A 147 1.56 -0.07 -11.82
C GLU A 147 1.38 0.20 -10.32
N VAL A 148 0.39 1.01 -9.91
CA VAL A 148 0.16 1.29 -8.49
C VAL A 148 -0.23 0.03 -7.74
N LEU A 149 0.45 -0.26 -6.60
CA LEU A 149 0.05 -1.31 -5.66
C LEU A 149 -0.98 -0.77 -4.67
N ILE A 150 -2.11 -1.46 -4.57
CA ILE A 150 -3.17 -1.16 -3.61
C ILE A 150 -3.20 -2.26 -2.55
N ILE A 151 -2.86 -1.86 -1.33
CA ILE A 151 -2.77 -2.74 -0.18
C ILE A 151 -3.90 -2.37 0.79
N VAL A 152 -4.83 -3.29 1.00
CA VAL A 152 -5.89 -3.12 2.00
C VAL A 152 -5.46 -3.77 3.31
N GLN A 153 -5.59 -3.04 4.43
CA GLN A 153 -5.22 -3.58 5.74
C GLN A 153 -6.46 -4.18 6.41
N ILE A 154 -6.37 -5.46 6.72
CA ILE A 154 -7.41 -6.28 7.35
C ILE A 154 -7.03 -6.47 8.82
N GLU A 155 -7.62 -5.65 9.69
CA GLU A 155 -7.19 -5.50 11.09
C GLU A 155 -8.35 -5.37 12.09
N HIS A 156 -9.56 -5.64 11.64
CA HIS A 156 -10.76 -5.64 12.47
C HIS A 156 -11.56 -6.93 12.22
N TYR A 157 -12.24 -7.46 13.26
CA TYR A 157 -13.02 -8.70 13.11
C TYR A 157 -14.13 -8.58 12.05
N LEU A 158 -14.75 -7.40 11.90
CA LEU A 158 -15.75 -7.14 10.84
C LEU A 158 -15.16 -7.31 9.44
N ALA A 159 -13.89 -6.90 9.23
CA ALA A 159 -13.21 -7.12 7.96
C ALA A 159 -13.06 -8.61 7.64
N VAL A 160 -12.84 -9.44 8.67
CA VAL A 160 -12.75 -10.90 8.50
C VAL A 160 -14.12 -11.53 8.20
N GLU A 161 -15.20 -10.98 8.76
CA GLU A 161 -16.56 -11.41 8.44
C GLU A 161 -16.91 -11.11 6.98
N ASN A 162 -16.49 -9.95 6.47
CA ASN A 162 -16.76 -9.46 5.11
C ASN A 162 -15.63 -9.77 4.10
N ILE A 163 -14.67 -10.63 4.45
CA ILE A 163 -13.42 -10.75 3.69
C ILE A 163 -13.61 -11.13 2.22
N ASP A 164 -14.52 -12.06 1.92
CA ASP A 164 -14.79 -12.50 0.54
C ASP A 164 -15.41 -11.34 -0.29
N GLU A 165 -16.26 -10.51 0.30
CA GLU A 165 -16.84 -9.34 -0.36
C GLU A 165 -15.79 -8.25 -0.59
N ILE A 166 -14.93 -7.98 0.40
CA ILE A 166 -13.82 -7.03 0.29
C ILE A 166 -12.89 -7.45 -0.85
N LEU A 167 -12.44 -8.71 -0.86
CA LEU A 167 -11.48 -9.21 -1.84
C LEU A 167 -12.09 -9.47 -3.22
N SER A 168 -13.41 -9.43 -3.37
CA SER A 168 -14.08 -9.46 -4.68
C SER A 168 -13.94 -8.15 -5.45
N VAL A 169 -13.50 -7.06 -4.80
CA VAL A 169 -13.32 -5.75 -5.43
C VAL A 169 -12.11 -5.77 -6.37
N PRO A 170 -12.29 -5.50 -7.68
CA PRO A 170 -11.19 -5.52 -8.62
C PRO A 170 -10.17 -4.41 -8.33
N GLY A 171 -8.89 -4.72 -8.43
CA GLY A 171 -7.81 -3.74 -8.29
C GLY A 171 -7.12 -3.73 -6.93
N ILE A 172 -7.53 -4.59 -6.00
CA ILE A 172 -6.77 -4.88 -4.78
C ILE A 172 -5.64 -5.84 -5.15
N ASP A 173 -4.41 -5.48 -4.80
CA ASP A 173 -3.23 -6.31 -5.06
C ASP A 173 -2.84 -7.16 -3.84
N ILE A 174 -2.92 -6.57 -2.64
CA ILE A 174 -2.47 -7.19 -1.39
C ILE A 174 -3.52 -6.97 -0.29
N ALA A 175 -3.77 -8.00 0.52
CA ALA A 175 -4.50 -7.88 1.77
C ALA A 175 -3.54 -8.12 2.95
N PHE A 176 -3.12 -7.04 3.58
CA PHE A 176 -2.20 -7.07 4.71
C PHE A 176 -2.95 -7.34 6.01
N VAL A 177 -2.57 -8.39 6.73
CA VAL A 177 -3.18 -8.74 8.02
C VAL A 177 -2.53 -7.92 9.14
N GLY A 178 -3.34 -7.17 9.90
CA GLY A 178 -2.94 -6.44 11.11
C GLY A 178 -3.35 -7.19 12.40
N PRO A 179 -2.58 -8.18 12.88
CA PRO A 179 -3.03 -9.04 13.98
C PRO A 179 -3.12 -8.32 15.34
N MET A 180 -2.39 -7.22 15.53
CA MET A 180 -2.44 -6.44 16.77
C MET A 180 -3.80 -5.76 16.93
N ASP A 181 -4.21 -4.98 15.94
CA ASP A 181 -5.49 -4.27 15.95
C ASP A 181 -6.66 -5.25 15.82
N MET A 182 -6.49 -6.33 15.05
CA MET A 182 -7.47 -7.41 14.99
C MET A 182 -7.73 -7.99 16.39
N SER A 183 -6.68 -8.30 17.16
CA SER A 183 -6.84 -8.81 18.53
C SER A 183 -7.54 -7.81 19.43
N THR A 184 -7.26 -6.52 19.26
CA THR A 184 -7.89 -5.43 20.02
C THR A 184 -9.37 -5.32 19.69
N SER A 185 -9.74 -5.40 18.42
CA SER A 185 -11.14 -5.38 17.97
C SER A 185 -11.99 -6.54 18.50
N MET A 186 -11.34 -7.66 18.84
CA MET A 186 -11.95 -8.86 19.41
C MET A 186 -12.01 -8.84 20.96
N GLY A 187 -11.51 -7.78 21.63
CA GLY A 187 -11.35 -7.74 23.09
C GLY A 187 -10.20 -8.61 23.61
N LEU A 188 -9.28 -9.01 22.76
CA LEU A 188 -8.13 -9.88 23.05
C LEU A 188 -6.80 -9.14 22.90
N THR A 189 -6.76 -7.85 23.25
CA THR A 189 -5.63 -6.95 23.01
C THR A 189 -4.28 -7.58 23.31
N GLY A 190 -3.43 -7.66 22.28
CA GLY A 190 -2.06 -8.19 22.38
C GLY A 190 -1.95 -9.72 22.45
N GLN A 191 -3.05 -10.45 22.50
CA GLN A 191 -3.06 -11.91 22.57
C GLN A 191 -2.93 -12.53 21.17
N LEU A 192 -1.84 -12.25 20.47
CA LEU A 192 -1.65 -12.64 19.06
C LEU A 192 -1.71 -14.16 18.83
N ASN A 193 -1.32 -14.95 19.84
CA ASN A 193 -1.37 -16.41 19.79
C ASN A 193 -2.71 -17.01 20.21
N HIS A 194 -3.72 -16.18 20.55
CA HIS A 194 -5.05 -16.68 20.88
C HIS A 194 -5.64 -17.42 19.67
N PRO A 195 -6.27 -18.62 19.87
CA PRO A 195 -6.79 -19.44 18.77
C PRO A 195 -7.71 -18.66 17.81
N ASP A 196 -8.59 -17.80 18.33
CA ASP A 196 -9.52 -17.03 17.50
C ASP A 196 -8.81 -15.98 16.64
N VAL A 197 -7.77 -15.31 17.18
CA VAL A 197 -6.95 -14.37 16.39
C VAL A 197 -6.23 -15.11 15.27
N GLN A 198 -5.62 -16.27 15.59
CA GLN A 198 -4.93 -17.09 14.60
C GLN A 198 -5.90 -17.69 13.56
N ASN A 199 -7.13 -18.03 13.95
CA ASN A 199 -8.16 -18.50 13.03
C ASN A 199 -8.57 -17.39 12.05
N ASN A 200 -8.75 -16.16 12.54
CA ASN A 200 -9.06 -15.02 11.69
C ASN A 200 -7.94 -14.73 10.69
N CYS A 201 -6.68 -14.75 11.12
CA CYS A 201 -5.54 -14.60 10.21
C CYS A 201 -5.55 -15.67 9.11
N ARG A 202 -5.78 -16.94 9.47
CA ARG A 202 -5.87 -18.04 8.49
C ARG A 202 -7.01 -17.84 7.51
N LYS A 203 -8.19 -17.44 7.99
CA LYS A 203 -9.37 -17.16 7.15
C LYS A 203 -9.08 -16.08 6.10
N VAL A 204 -8.37 -15.00 6.48
CA VAL A 204 -7.94 -13.96 5.52
C VAL A 204 -7.02 -14.56 4.47
N ILE A 205 -5.99 -15.32 4.86
CA ILE A 205 -5.02 -15.93 3.92
C ILE A 205 -5.73 -16.87 2.95
N GLU A 206 -6.68 -17.69 3.42
CA GLU A 206 -7.46 -18.61 2.59
C GLU A 206 -8.34 -17.87 1.58
N SER A 207 -8.99 -16.79 2.03
CA SER A 207 -9.79 -15.93 1.16
C SER A 207 -8.92 -15.21 0.11
N CYS A 208 -7.72 -14.73 0.48
CA CYS A 208 -6.76 -14.16 -0.47
C CYS A 208 -6.44 -15.12 -1.62
N ARG A 209 -6.11 -16.38 -1.28
CA ARG A 209 -5.82 -17.41 -2.29
C ARG A 209 -6.99 -17.68 -3.22
N LYS A 210 -8.21 -17.72 -2.69
CA LYS A 210 -9.45 -17.94 -3.44
C LYS A 210 -9.75 -16.79 -4.42
N ASN A 211 -9.40 -15.56 -4.05
CA ASN A 211 -9.68 -14.35 -4.82
C ASN A 211 -8.48 -13.86 -5.66
N ASN A 212 -7.37 -14.62 -5.71
CA ASN A 212 -6.12 -14.22 -6.39
C ASN A 212 -5.54 -12.89 -5.91
N VAL A 213 -5.70 -12.58 -4.62
CA VAL A 213 -5.08 -11.44 -3.92
C VAL A 213 -3.89 -11.97 -3.13
N VAL A 214 -2.80 -11.22 -3.06
CA VAL A 214 -1.61 -11.60 -2.27
C VAL A 214 -1.89 -11.37 -0.79
N PRO A 215 -1.68 -12.37 0.11
CA PRO A 215 -1.81 -12.18 1.55
C PRO A 215 -0.58 -11.51 2.16
#